data_8553a7c3056f8ae1fa84439852738980
#
_entry.id   8553a7c3056f8ae1fa84439852738980
#
_cell.length_a   1.000
_cell.length_b   1.000
_cell.length_c   1.000
_cell.angle_alpha   90.00
_cell.angle_beta   90.00
_cell.angle_gamma   90.00
#
_symmetry.space_group_name_H-M   'P 1'
#
loop_
_entity.id
_entity.type
_entity.pdbx_description
1 polymer ?
#
loop_
_entity_poly.entity_id
_entity_poly.type
_entity_poly.pdbx_seq_one_letter_code
_entity_poly.pdbx_strand_id
1 'polypeptide(L)'
;MPLFARRAFYGMTAIALPCASLSGCVPSNAAVGDTQSPGTAVAHSMEDRDSLSIAMIGSDDVTADSMAMDAMKAGKLKPVYITVSGTVDAQSTAQQGVRDMAQRKADLIVIAGIDVDKTNAENWTDALETARKAGVPVALLDPIAVPEDNKLYAATMTIND
;
A
#
# COMPACT_ATOMS: atom_id res chain seq x y z
N MET A 1 44.70 -11.53 72.57
CA MET A 1 45.88 -11.28 71.72
C MET A 1 45.79 -12.09 70.46
N PRO A 2 46.16 -11.61 69.35
CA PRO A 2 46.03 -10.30 68.71
C PRO A 2 45.34 -10.41 67.30
N LEU A 3 45.15 -9.34 66.78
CA LEU A 3 45.51 -8.55 65.59
C LEU A 3 44.59 -8.63 64.39
N PHE A 4 44.00 -7.52 64.20
CA PHE A 4 43.85 -6.68 63.01
C PHE A 4 44.19 -7.29 61.61
N ALA A 5 43.24 -7.22 60.72
CA ALA A 5 43.48 -6.78 59.33
C ALA A 5 42.24 -6.18 58.72
N ARG A 6 42.27 -4.86 58.56
CA ARG A 6 41.40 -4.07 57.75
C ARG A 6 41.62 -4.45 56.26
N ARG A 7 40.58 -4.77 55.53
CA ARG A 7 40.62 -4.66 54.09
C ARG A 7 39.38 -3.87 53.60
N ALA A 8 39.70 -2.71 53.09
CA ALA A 8 38.79 -1.83 52.42
C ALA A 8 38.35 -2.49 51.10
N PHE A 9 37.06 -2.66 50.89
CA PHE A 9 36.52 -2.98 49.59
C PHE A 9 36.01 -1.69 48.96
N TYR A 10 36.68 -1.30 47.91
CA TYR A 10 36.27 -0.24 47.02
C TYR A 10 34.95 -0.61 46.37
N GLY A 11 33.91 0.22 46.52
CA GLY A 11 32.65 0.12 45.88
C GLY A 11 32.82 0.48 44.41
N MET A 12 32.52 -0.48 43.55
CA MET A 12 32.45 -0.28 42.12
C MET A 12 31.01 0.03 41.77
N THR A 13 30.72 1.32 41.60
CA THR A 13 29.41 1.82 41.21
C THR A 13 29.22 1.48 39.75
N ALA A 14 28.42 0.46 39.43
CA ALA A 14 27.97 0.15 38.11
C ALA A 14 26.88 1.15 37.69
N ILE A 15 27.23 2.05 36.78
CA ILE A 15 26.28 2.95 36.14
C ILE A 15 25.50 2.12 35.08
N ALA A 16 24.29 1.74 35.44
CA ALA A 16 23.36 1.17 34.47
C ALA A 16 22.80 2.31 33.58
N LEU A 17 23.23 2.36 32.33
CA LEU A 17 22.58 3.19 31.33
C LEU A 17 21.21 2.56 30.99
N PRO A 18 20.10 3.29 31.09
CA PRO A 18 18.84 2.84 30.52
C PRO A 18 18.93 2.98 29.00
N CYS A 19 18.96 1.86 28.30
CA CYS A 19 18.68 1.83 26.87
C CYS A 19 17.22 2.24 26.68
N ALA A 20 16.99 3.52 26.34
CA ALA A 20 15.73 3.97 25.83
C ALA A 20 15.50 3.26 24.48
N SER A 21 14.70 2.20 24.50
CA SER A 21 14.18 1.58 23.30
C SER A 21 13.24 2.60 22.63
N LEU A 22 13.75 3.28 21.59
CA LEU A 22 12.93 3.99 20.63
C LEU A 22 12.08 2.93 19.90
N SER A 23 10.91 2.64 20.45
CA SER A 23 9.87 1.94 19.71
C SER A 23 9.39 2.88 18.62
N GLY A 24 10.08 2.83 17.48
CA GLY A 24 9.59 3.46 16.24
C GLY A 24 8.21 2.88 15.95
N CYS A 25 7.21 3.74 15.85
CA CYS A 25 5.91 3.37 15.33
C CYS A 25 6.11 2.83 13.91
N VAL A 26 6.12 1.52 13.77
CA VAL A 26 6.02 0.89 12.45
C VAL A 26 4.56 1.07 12.02
N PRO A 27 4.26 1.77 10.93
CA PRO A 27 2.89 1.83 10.43
C PRO A 27 2.46 0.41 10.07
N SER A 28 1.43 -0.07 10.77
CA SER A 28 0.97 -1.47 10.69
C SER A 28 0.20 -1.82 9.43
N ASN A 29 0.19 -0.96 8.42
CA ASN A 29 -0.56 -1.14 7.18
C ASN A 29 0.25 -0.83 5.92
N ALA A 30 1.55 -1.11 5.90
CA ALA A 30 2.32 -0.98 4.68
C ALA A 30 2.12 -2.24 3.82
N ALA A 31 1.17 -2.22 2.92
CA ALA A 31 1.13 -3.12 1.77
C ALA A 31 2.19 -2.67 0.75
N VAL A 32 3.43 -2.65 1.17
CA VAL A 32 4.57 -2.54 0.27
C VAL A 32 5.10 -3.96 0.17
N GLY A 33 5.29 -4.45 -1.06
CA GLY A 33 5.78 -5.81 -1.29
C GLY A 33 6.95 -6.19 -0.38
N ASP A 34 7.21 -7.48 -0.21
CA ASP A 34 8.21 -8.07 0.71
C ASP A 34 9.67 -7.59 0.55
N THR A 35 9.89 -6.50 -0.16
CA THR A 35 11.18 -5.83 -0.34
C THR A 35 11.41 -4.78 0.74
N GLN A 36 11.32 -5.17 2.01
CA GLN A 36 11.89 -4.34 3.07
C GLN A 36 13.39 -4.59 3.16
N SER A 37 14.12 -4.08 2.20
CA SER A 37 15.52 -3.77 2.45
C SER A 37 15.56 -2.42 3.18
N PRO A 38 16.16 -2.32 4.36
CA PRO A 38 16.40 -1.04 5.00
C PRO A 38 17.53 -0.34 4.24
N GLY A 39 17.17 0.44 3.27
CA GLY A 39 18.18 1.08 2.48
C GLY A 39 17.62 2.11 1.53
N THR A 40 17.90 3.34 1.81
CA THR A 40 17.76 4.52 0.99
C THR A 40 16.31 4.97 0.80
N ALA A 41 15.92 5.96 1.60
CA ALA A 41 14.78 6.78 1.26
C ALA A 41 15.01 7.33 -0.16
N VAL A 42 14.31 6.78 -1.14
CA VAL A 42 14.29 7.33 -2.48
C VAL A 42 13.54 8.65 -2.35
N ALA A 43 14.28 9.76 -2.44
CA ALA A 43 13.68 11.07 -2.55
C ALA A 43 12.92 11.09 -3.89
N HIS A 44 11.61 10.83 -3.86
CA HIS A 44 10.77 11.06 -5.01
C HIS A 44 10.70 12.57 -5.22
N SER A 45 11.45 13.08 -6.19
CA SER A 45 11.31 14.47 -6.58
C SER A 45 9.92 14.65 -7.17
N MET A 46 9.23 15.70 -6.73
CA MET A 46 7.88 16.04 -7.22
C MET A 46 7.88 16.43 -8.72
N GLU A 47 9.06 16.45 -9.34
CA GLU A 47 9.25 16.84 -10.74
C GLU A 47 8.93 15.72 -11.75
N ASP A 48 8.91 14.45 -11.30
CA ASP A 48 8.70 13.29 -12.19
C ASP A 48 7.26 12.75 -12.22
N ARG A 49 6.26 13.54 -11.83
CA ARG A 49 4.85 13.09 -11.87
C ARG A 49 4.37 12.73 -13.26
N ASP A 50 4.94 13.37 -14.28
CA ASP A 50 4.60 13.11 -15.67
C ASP A 50 5.09 11.74 -16.18
N SER A 51 6.02 11.12 -15.47
CA SER A 51 6.57 9.80 -15.81
C SER A 51 5.84 8.64 -15.12
N LEU A 52 4.96 8.93 -14.14
CA LEU A 52 4.25 7.88 -13.42
C LEU A 52 3.24 7.16 -14.31
N SER A 53 3.40 5.85 -14.40
CA SER A 53 2.44 4.95 -15.06
C SER A 53 1.34 4.56 -14.08
N ILE A 54 0.25 5.33 -14.08
CA ILE A 54 -0.91 5.07 -13.22
C ILE A 54 -2.00 4.42 -14.06
N ALA A 55 -2.57 3.32 -13.56
CA ALA A 55 -3.75 2.72 -14.13
C ALA A 55 -4.96 2.98 -13.24
N MET A 56 -6.07 3.44 -13.81
CA MET A 56 -7.36 3.51 -13.13
C MET A 56 -8.30 2.48 -13.74
N ILE A 57 -8.70 1.51 -12.94
CA ILE A 57 -9.73 0.54 -13.28
C ILE A 57 -11.05 1.12 -12.80
N GLY A 58 -11.95 1.37 -13.74
CA GLY A 58 -13.22 2.03 -13.47
C GLY A 58 -14.23 1.12 -12.77
N SER A 59 -15.36 1.70 -12.46
CA SER A 59 -16.53 1.06 -11.88
C SER A 59 -17.70 1.05 -12.86
N ASP A 60 -18.87 0.63 -12.40
CA ASP A 60 -20.12 0.81 -13.13
C ASP A 60 -20.64 2.25 -13.08
N ASP A 61 -20.13 3.08 -12.14
CA ASP A 61 -20.46 4.51 -12.05
C ASP A 61 -19.48 5.35 -12.87
N VAL A 62 -19.81 5.53 -14.14
CA VAL A 62 -19.00 6.31 -15.10
C VAL A 62 -18.85 7.78 -14.69
N THR A 63 -19.78 8.30 -13.87
CA THR A 63 -19.74 9.69 -13.42
C THR A 63 -18.68 9.86 -12.34
N ALA A 64 -18.68 8.98 -11.34
CA ALA A 64 -17.66 8.96 -10.29
C ALA A 64 -16.27 8.69 -10.91
N ASP A 65 -16.15 7.78 -11.84
CA ASP A 65 -14.91 7.52 -12.56
C ASP A 65 -14.39 8.76 -13.30
N SER A 66 -15.29 9.51 -13.96
CA SER A 66 -14.91 10.73 -14.66
C SER A 66 -14.40 11.80 -13.70
N MET A 67 -15.04 11.97 -12.55
CA MET A 67 -14.60 12.91 -11.51
C MET A 67 -13.20 12.53 -10.97
N ALA A 68 -12.98 11.25 -10.72
CA ALA A 68 -11.67 10.75 -10.28
C ALA A 68 -10.59 11.00 -11.34
N MET A 69 -10.89 10.71 -12.60
CA MET A 69 -9.98 10.96 -13.72
C MET A 69 -9.64 12.44 -13.86
N ASP A 70 -10.62 13.32 -13.69
CA ASP A 70 -10.40 14.76 -13.79
C ASP A 70 -9.59 15.29 -12.61
N ALA A 71 -9.81 14.77 -11.39
CA ALA A 71 -8.98 15.08 -10.23
C ALA A 71 -7.52 14.64 -10.45
N MET A 72 -7.28 13.45 -10.98
CA MET A 72 -5.94 12.98 -11.33
C MET A 72 -5.26 13.88 -12.37
N LYS A 73 -5.98 14.28 -13.42
CA LYS A 73 -5.48 15.20 -14.46
C LYS A 73 -5.17 16.58 -13.88
N ALA A 74 -6.03 17.11 -12.98
CA ALA A 74 -5.77 18.36 -12.28
C ALA A 74 -4.50 18.30 -11.43
N GLY A 75 -4.18 17.12 -10.87
CA GLY A 75 -2.93 16.79 -10.22
C GLY A 75 -1.74 16.58 -11.16
N LYS A 76 -1.89 16.82 -12.45
CA LYS A 76 -0.89 16.57 -13.52
C LYS A 76 -0.49 15.10 -13.67
N LEU A 77 -1.36 14.18 -13.27
CA LEU A 77 -1.19 12.75 -13.52
C LEU A 77 -1.83 12.40 -14.87
N LYS A 78 -1.32 11.34 -15.51
CA LYS A 78 -1.81 10.84 -16.81
C LYS A 78 -2.22 9.37 -16.69
N PRO A 79 -3.32 9.06 -15.96
CA PRO A 79 -3.73 7.69 -15.76
C PRO A 79 -4.22 7.06 -17.07
N VAL A 80 -3.91 5.76 -17.23
CA VAL A 80 -4.53 4.91 -18.23
C VAL A 80 -5.85 4.41 -17.64
N TYR A 81 -6.96 4.73 -18.29
CA TYR A 81 -8.28 4.30 -17.84
C TYR A 81 -8.68 2.97 -18.48
N ILE A 82 -9.13 2.03 -17.66
CA ILE A 82 -9.64 0.73 -18.06
C ILE A 82 -11.12 0.70 -17.68
N THR A 83 -11.99 0.77 -18.69
CA THR A 83 -13.44 0.71 -18.46
C THR A 83 -13.88 -0.71 -18.17
N VAL A 84 -14.78 -0.87 -17.20
CA VAL A 84 -15.51 -2.11 -16.93
C VAL A 84 -17.01 -1.97 -17.22
N SER A 85 -17.49 -0.74 -17.28
CA SER A 85 -18.88 -0.44 -17.59
C SER A 85 -19.27 -0.95 -18.98
N GLY A 86 -20.42 -1.59 -19.07
CA GLY A 86 -20.92 -2.18 -20.32
C GLY A 86 -20.26 -3.51 -20.71
N THR A 87 -19.39 -4.07 -19.90
CA THR A 87 -18.85 -5.43 -20.09
C THR A 87 -19.84 -6.47 -19.57
N VAL A 88 -19.74 -7.71 -20.05
CA VAL A 88 -20.62 -8.81 -19.62
C VAL A 88 -20.39 -9.17 -18.15
N ASP A 89 -19.16 -9.03 -17.69
CA ASP A 89 -18.74 -9.27 -16.31
C ASP A 89 -17.72 -8.20 -15.89
N ALA A 90 -18.22 -7.18 -15.22
CA ALA A 90 -17.43 -6.04 -14.77
C ALA A 90 -16.34 -6.47 -13.78
N GLN A 91 -16.67 -7.38 -12.86
CA GLN A 91 -15.73 -7.84 -11.83
C GLN A 91 -14.56 -8.62 -12.46
N SER A 92 -14.86 -9.58 -13.35
CA SER A 92 -13.82 -10.33 -14.06
C SER A 92 -12.96 -9.43 -14.94
N THR A 93 -13.56 -8.44 -15.60
CA THR A 93 -12.83 -7.45 -16.41
C THR A 93 -11.90 -6.60 -15.53
N ALA A 94 -12.37 -6.16 -14.36
CA ALA A 94 -11.55 -5.41 -13.42
C ALA A 94 -10.36 -6.24 -12.89
N GLN A 95 -10.61 -7.48 -12.50
CA GLN A 95 -9.57 -8.41 -12.03
C GLN A 95 -8.51 -8.66 -13.10
N GLN A 96 -8.94 -8.83 -14.36
CA GLN A 96 -8.01 -8.97 -15.49
C GLN A 96 -7.20 -7.69 -15.70
N GLY A 97 -7.85 -6.52 -15.60
CA GLY A 97 -7.18 -5.22 -15.66
C GLY A 97 -6.07 -5.08 -14.61
N VAL A 98 -6.30 -5.54 -13.38
CA VAL A 98 -5.27 -5.56 -12.31
C VAL A 98 -4.09 -6.42 -12.73
N ARG A 99 -4.35 -7.65 -13.22
CA ARG A 99 -3.27 -8.55 -13.65
C ARG A 99 -2.46 -7.98 -14.80
N ASP A 100 -3.13 -7.38 -15.79
CA ASP A 100 -2.46 -6.79 -16.96
C ASP A 100 -1.57 -5.59 -16.55
N MET A 101 -2.06 -4.72 -15.67
CA MET A 101 -1.28 -3.59 -15.20
C MET A 101 -0.14 -4.00 -14.27
N ALA A 102 -0.33 -5.05 -13.48
CA ALA A 102 0.74 -5.65 -12.69
C ALA A 102 1.86 -6.22 -13.59
N GLN A 103 1.51 -6.90 -14.66
CA GLN A 103 2.48 -7.41 -15.65
C GLN A 103 3.24 -6.28 -16.36
N ARG A 104 2.57 -5.17 -16.62
CA ARG A 104 3.18 -3.96 -17.22
C ARG A 104 4.01 -3.15 -16.25
N LYS A 105 4.04 -3.54 -14.96
CA LYS A 105 4.77 -2.81 -13.92
C LYS A 105 4.31 -1.36 -13.77
N ALA A 106 3.01 -1.15 -13.74
CA ALA A 106 2.48 0.16 -13.39
C ALA A 106 3.00 0.63 -12.03
N ASP A 107 3.21 1.93 -11.87
CA ASP A 107 3.68 2.50 -10.60
C ASP A 107 2.56 2.53 -9.55
N LEU A 108 1.30 2.57 -9.99
CA LEU A 108 0.12 2.52 -9.15
C LEU A 108 -1.08 1.98 -9.93
N ILE A 109 -1.87 1.12 -9.30
CA ILE A 109 -3.20 0.73 -9.77
C ILE A 109 -4.24 1.32 -8.81
N VAL A 110 -5.21 2.05 -9.35
CA VAL A 110 -6.39 2.52 -8.62
C VAL A 110 -7.59 1.73 -9.10
N ILE A 111 -8.34 1.13 -8.18
CA ILE A 111 -9.55 0.36 -8.47
C ILE A 111 -10.74 1.12 -7.89
N ALA A 112 -11.66 1.57 -8.75
CA ALA A 112 -12.89 2.22 -8.32
C ALA A 112 -14.00 1.19 -8.06
N GLY A 113 -14.77 1.39 -6.98
CA GLY A 113 -15.98 0.63 -6.70
C GLY A 113 -15.79 -0.88 -6.57
N ILE A 114 -14.63 -1.33 -6.09
CA ILE A 114 -14.41 -2.76 -5.86
C ILE A 114 -15.46 -3.32 -4.90
N ASP A 115 -16.05 -4.46 -5.26
CA ASP A 115 -17.04 -5.18 -4.46
C ASP A 115 -16.61 -6.64 -4.30
N VAL A 116 -16.09 -6.96 -3.11
CA VAL A 116 -15.60 -8.31 -2.80
C VAL A 116 -16.66 -9.08 -2.04
N ASP A 117 -17.27 -10.05 -2.67
CA ASP A 117 -18.22 -10.96 -2.07
C ASP A 117 -17.72 -12.41 -2.03
N LYS A 118 -18.51 -13.31 -1.46
CA LYS A 118 -18.14 -14.73 -1.32
C LYS A 118 -17.94 -15.45 -2.65
N THR A 119 -18.49 -14.94 -3.73
CA THR A 119 -18.45 -15.59 -5.05
C THR A 119 -17.21 -15.18 -5.85
N ASN A 120 -16.67 -14.00 -5.56
CA ASN A 120 -15.54 -13.42 -6.29
C ASN A 120 -14.27 -13.20 -5.45
N ALA A 121 -14.33 -13.44 -4.12
CA ALA A 121 -13.25 -13.17 -3.18
C ALA A 121 -11.93 -13.85 -3.55
N GLU A 122 -11.97 -15.11 -4.01
CA GLU A 122 -10.77 -15.85 -4.41
C GLU A 122 -10.13 -15.22 -5.65
N ASN A 123 -10.92 -14.85 -6.64
CA ASN A 123 -10.45 -14.21 -7.87
C ASN A 123 -9.86 -12.82 -7.60
N TRP A 124 -10.46 -12.06 -6.68
CA TRP A 124 -9.90 -10.78 -6.24
C TRP A 124 -8.60 -10.97 -5.48
N THR A 125 -8.54 -11.94 -4.57
CA THR A 125 -7.31 -12.28 -3.85
C THR A 125 -6.18 -12.60 -4.84
N ASP A 126 -6.43 -13.47 -5.83
CA ASP A 126 -5.43 -13.83 -6.84
C ASP A 126 -4.96 -12.63 -7.68
N ALA A 127 -5.90 -11.78 -8.12
CA ALA A 127 -5.55 -10.58 -8.89
C ALA A 127 -4.69 -9.60 -8.08
N LEU A 128 -5.07 -9.33 -6.83
CA LEU A 128 -4.35 -8.41 -5.95
C LEU A 128 -3.01 -8.99 -5.50
N GLU A 129 -2.93 -10.30 -5.23
CA GLU A 129 -1.64 -10.97 -4.99
C GLU A 129 -0.70 -10.88 -6.19
N THR A 130 -1.24 -10.95 -7.40
CA THR A 130 -0.45 -10.76 -8.62
C THR A 130 0.18 -9.38 -8.66
N ALA A 131 -0.59 -8.33 -8.36
CA ALA A 131 -0.07 -6.96 -8.24
C ALA A 131 0.99 -6.86 -7.12
N ARG A 132 0.71 -7.42 -5.95
CA ARG A 132 1.65 -7.45 -4.82
C ARG A 132 2.96 -8.16 -5.17
N LYS A 133 2.91 -9.35 -5.77
CA LYS A 133 4.09 -10.10 -6.22
C LYS A 133 4.90 -9.36 -7.28
N ALA A 134 4.22 -8.55 -8.09
CA ALA A 134 4.85 -7.68 -9.07
C ALA A 134 5.49 -6.42 -8.45
N GLY A 135 5.21 -6.13 -7.18
CA GLY A 135 5.65 -4.92 -6.48
C GLY A 135 4.85 -3.68 -6.89
N VAL A 136 3.64 -3.85 -7.42
CA VAL A 136 2.76 -2.77 -7.86
C VAL A 136 1.75 -2.46 -6.75
N PRO A 137 1.76 -1.26 -6.15
CA PRO A 137 0.79 -0.88 -5.14
C PRO A 137 -0.60 -0.71 -5.74
N VAL A 138 -1.62 -1.08 -4.96
CA VAL A 138 -3.03 -0.95 -5.31
C VAL A 138 -3.70 -0.02 -4.31
N ALA A 139 -4.46 0.97 -4.81
CA ALA A 139 -5.34 1.80 -4.00
C ALA A 139 -6.81 1.52 -4.38
N LEU A 140 -7.69 1.49 -3.40
CA LEU A 140 -9.12 1.28 -3.60
C LEU A 140 -9.84 2.62 -3.48
N LEU A 141 -10.62 2.98 -4.49
CA LEU A 141 -11.39 4.22 -4.54
C LEU A 141 -12.88 3.88 -4.38
N ASP A 142 -13.52 4.47 -3.38
CA ASP A 142 -14.92 4.24 -3.01
C ASP A 142 -15.31 2.74 -3.02
N PRO A 143 -14.58 1.89 -2.28
CA PRO A 143 -14.86 0.47 -2.28
C PRO A 143 -16.24 0.17 -1.67
N ILE A 144 -17.03 -0.71 -2.31
CA ILE A 144 -18.30 -1.22 -1.78
C ILE A 144 -18.02 -2.27 -0.71
N ALA A 145 -17.15 -3.21 -1.01
CA ALA A 145 -16.63 -4.19 -0.06
C ALA A 145 -15.15 -4.45 -0.33
N VAL A 146 -14.36 -4.45 0.74
CA VAL A 146 -12.91 -4.62 0.67
C VAL A 146 -12.48 -6.07 0.88
N PRO A 147 -11.31 -6.49 0.36
CA PRO A 147 -10.72 -7.78 0.68
C PRO A 147 -10.47 -7.94 2.19
N GLU A 148 -10.66 -9.15 2.72
CA GLU A 148 -10.39 -9.46 4.14
C GLU A 148 -8.92 -9.26 4.51
N ASP A 149 -7.99 -9.63 3.62
CA ASP A 149 -6.56 -9.40 3.82
C ASP A 149 -6.18 -7.97 3.41
N ASN A 150 -5.99 -7.12 4.41
CA ASN A 150 -5.59 -5.72 4.22
C ASN A 150 -4.16 -5.53 3.68
N LYS A 151 -3.38 -6.60 3.53
CA LYS A 151 -2.06 -6.55 2.90
C LYS A 151 -2.12 -6.55 1.37
N LEU A 152 -3.29 -6.76 0.80
CA LEU A 152 -3.49 -6.83 -0.64
C LEU A 152 -3.64 -5.45 -1.29
N TYR A 153 -3.84 -4.40 -0.51
CA TYR A 153 -3.96 -3.02 -1.00
C TYR A 153 -3.23 -2.04 -0.06
N ALA A 154 -2.79 -0.93 -0.63
CA ALA A 154 -1.98 0.07 0.08
C ALA A 154 -2.84 1.12 0.79
N ALA A 155 -3.99 1.47 0.24
CA ALA A 155 -4.87 2.50 0.77
C ALA A 155 -6.31 2.33 0.29
N THR A 156 -7.25 2.89 1.05
CA THR A 156 -8.62 3.17 0.63
C THR A 156 -8.81 4.68 0.57
N MET A 157 -9.51 5.16 -0.43
CA MET A 157 -9.84 6.56 -0.66
C MET A 157 -11.33 6.70 -0.89
N THR A 158 -11.92 7.82 -0.47
CA THR A 158 -13.31 8.17 -0.76
C THR A 158 -13.36 9.52 -1.46
N ILE A 159 -14.23 9.63 -2.47
CA ILE A 159 -14.56 10.91 -3.07
C ILE A 159 -15.63 11.54 -2.18
N ASN A 160 -15.29 12.66 -1.52
CA ASN A 160 -16.26 13.45 -0.78
C ASN A 160 -16.79 14.54 -1.71
N ASP A 161 -18.11 14.59 -1.85
CA ASP A 161 -18.83 15.67 -2.54
C ASP A 161 -18.73 17.02 -1.81
#